data_5b4d2f7f8e3c46c294a188b1e17b4ab9
#
_entry.id   5b4d2f7f8e3c46c294a188b1e17b4ab9
#
_cell.length_a   1.000
_cell.length_b   1.000
_cell.length_c   1.000
_cell.angle_alpha   90.00
_cell.angle_beta   90.00
_cell.angle_gamma   90.00
#
_symmetry.space_group_name_H-M   'P 1'
#
loop_
_entity.id
_entity.type
_entity.pdbx_description
1 polymer ?
#
loop_
_entity_poly.entity_id
_entity_poly.type
_entity_poly.pdbx_seq_one_letter_code
_entity_poly.pdbx_strand_id
1 'polypeptide(L)'
;MTRILSIEEHRPLTDSPLFHEVFDEDEALWKCFPDAINAKGKQLLGCYVEGLPAPVPIASYHVGLAWLKEGEVALHVFPKIRGLDFMTMFMTCLKNKDNEVQEKLMHIYGFDFKKPSIDAHGLHIDVTPFIIIHFLSLLEPIVKKGLKHNYVFEEENLQGKLKGKLVFSQHFKKNVLNHRLDKNYCRYQEYSIDCTENKILKKALSFAESYIQHYHLKVSDSHTRTIQQAKSLFSEVSDTCFPSEIERFRVNPLFREYARAISVAKLMLRRFGYDVQRVERQPNMVPPFWMDMSLLFETYVLGLLSEKYGQSIKYHIATNGNEIDFGKPDEKMIIDTKYIYHWRDRVNHDNIRQLSGYARNKQIRRKLMGDLYETEILPCMIFYPAADGIEFFSKNLLLDEPCEEIETYLRFYKLGIRLPIQSCV
;
A
#
# COMPACT_ATOMS: atom_id res chain seq x y z
N MET A 1 18.93 7.32 24.19
CA MET A 1 17.46 7.51 24.06
C MET A 1 17.24 8.23 22.73
N THR A 2 16.48 7.66 21.80
CA THR A 2 16.20 8.28 20.50
C THR A 2 15.40 9.57 20.72
N ARG A 3 15.84 10.67 20.13
CA ARG A 3 15.07 11.91 20.10
C ARG A 3 14.12 11.87 18.91
N ILE A 4 12.84 12.20 19.10
CA ILE A 4 11.84 12.18 18.05
C ILE A 4 11.36 13.61 17.80
N LEU A 5 11.62 14.10 16.61
CA LEU A 5 11.13 15.36 16.10
C LEU A 5 9.77 15.15 15.45
N SER A 6 8.70 15.65 16.05
CA SER A 6 7.35 15.50 15.54
C SER A 6 6.90 16.78 14.83
N ILE A 7 6.36 16.63 13.62
CA ILE A 7 5.89 17.73 12.78
C ILE A 7 4.65 17.32 11.98
N GLU A 8 3.79 18.26 11.70
CA GLU A 8 2.66 18.07 10.80
C GLU A 8 3.13 18.07 9.32
N GLU A 9 2.47 17.27 8.48
CA GLU A 9 2.73 17.29 7.03
C GLU A 9 2.59 18.72 6.44
N HIS A 10 3.41 19.03 5.43
CA HIS A 10 3.52 20.35 4.80
C HIS A 10 3.97 21.49 5.71
N ARG A 11 4.51 21.19 6.89
CA ARG A 11 5.09 22.21 7.78
C ARG A 11 6.62 22.22 7.70
N PRO A 12 7.24 23.38 7.88
CA PRO A 12 8.69 23.48 8.01
C PRO A 12 9.16 22.71 9.24
N LEU A 13 10.29 21.98 9.12
CA LEU A 13 10.85 21.29 10.27
C LEU A 13 11.29 22.24 11.38
N THR A 14 11.59 23.49 11.03
CA THR A 14 11.90 24.57 11.99
C THR A 14 10.76 24.90 12.95
N ASP A 15 9.52 24.51 12.62
CA ASP A 15 8.38 24.68 13.54
C ASP A 15 8.46 23.72 14.76
N SER A 16 9.31 22.69 14.69
CA SER A 16 9.53 21.79 15.83
C SER A 16 10.51 22.38 16.84
N PRO A 17 10.16 22.42 18.14
CA PRO A 17 11.05 22.95 19.17
C PRO A 17 12.41 22.26 19.24
N LEU A 18 12.46 20.96 18.92
CA LEU A 18 13.69 20.17 18.94
C LEU A 18 14.60 20.41 17.73
N PHE A 19 14.11 21.11 16.71
CA PHE A 19 14.88 21.32 15.48
C PHE A 19 16.23 21.98 15.74
N HIS A 20 16.23 23.12 16.39
CA HIS A 20 17.42 23.91 16.70
C HIS A 20 18.36 23.26 17.73
N GLU A 21 17.87 22.28 18.49
CA GLU A 21 18.71 21.51 19.43
C GLU A 21 19.48 20.37 18.76
N VAL A 22 19.01 19.94 17.59
CA VAL A 22 19.44 18.71 16.93
C VAL A 22 20.30 18.99 15.73
N PHE A 23 20.18 20.19 15.15
CA PHE A 23 20.76 20.51 13.85
C PHE A 23 21.68 21.72 13.89
N ASP A 24 22.93 21.50 13.50
CA ASP A 24 23.86 22.57 13.12
C ASP A 24 23.55 23.04 11.70
N GLU A 25 23.75 24.32 11.42
CA GLU A 25 23.42 25.00 10.15
C GLU A 25 24.11 24.40 8.92
N ASP A 26 25.13 23.58 9.08
CA ASP A 26 25.95 22.97 8.01
C ASP A 26 25.57 21.55 7.62
N GLU A 27 24.62 20.88 8.31
CA GLU A 27 24.19 19.51 7.93
C GLU A 27 23.19 19.55 6.76
N ALA A 28 23.75 19.57 5.56
CA ALA A 28 22.97 19.41 4.34
C ALA A 28 22.48 17.98 4.17
N LEU A 29 21.18 17.81 3.88
CA LEU A 29 20.57 16.65 3.22
C LEU A 29 20.01 15.53 4.10
N TRP A 30 18.74 15.65 4.25
CA TRP A 30 17.91 14.77 5.05
C TRP A 30 16.97 13.95 4.17
N LYS A 31 17.45 12.79 3.73
CA LYS A 31 16.63 11.80 3.05
C LYS A 31 15.91 10.95 4.09
N CYS A 32 14.71 11.35 4.48
CA CYS A 32 13.95 10.62 5.49
C CYS A 32 13.19 9.43 4.92
N PHE A 33 12.65 9.55 3.71
CA PHE A 33 11.88 8.49 3.06
C PHE A 33 12.55 8.12 1.76
N PRO A 34 12.77 6.80 1.51
CA PRO A 34 13.46 6.37 0.30
C PRO A 34 12.60 6.62 -0.94
N ASP A 35 13.23 7.18 -1.95
CA ASP A 35 12.85 7.12 -3.37
C ASP A 35 11.40 7.50 -3.75
N ALA A 36 10.73 8.35 -2.99
CA ALA A 36 9.53 9.01 -3.49
C ALA A 36 9.95 9.99 -4.58
N ILE A 37 9.60 9.70 -5.82
CA ILE A 37 9.86 10.54 -6.98
C ILE A 37 8.53 11.17 -7.38
N ASN A 38 8.45 12.50 -7.42
CA ASN A 38 7.26 13.18 -7.94
C ASN A 38 7.14 13.00 -9.46
N ALA A 39 5.97 13.33 -10.01
CA ALA A 39 5.69 13.27 -11.44
C ALA A 39 6.68 14.08 -12.33
N LYS A 40 7.49 14.96 -11.74
CA LYS A 40 8.54 15.73 -12.41
C LYS A 40 9.94 15.10 -12.27
N GLY A 41 10.05 13.86 -11.76
CA GLY A 41 11.32 13.18 -11.56
C GLY A 41 12.19 13.76 -10.43
N LYS A 42 11.66 14.70 -9.63
CA LYS A 42 12.36 15.20 -8.45
C LYS A 42 12.16 14.24 -7.29
N GLN A 43 13.25 13.86 -6.68
CA GLN A 43 13.24 13.05 -5.48
C GLN A 43 12.49 13.81 -4.37
N LEU A 44 11.35 13.28 -3.95
CA LEU A 44 10.66 13.75 -2.78
C LEU A 44 11.37 13.16 -1.57
N LEU A 45 12.02 14.01 -0.86
CA LEU A 45 12.42 13.71 0.49
C LEU A 45 11.15 13.65 1.34
N GLY A 46 11.17 12.96 2.45
CA GLY A 46 10.11 13.12 3.47
C GLY A 46 9.96 14.59 3.89
N CYS A 47 11.01 15.36 3.63
CA CYS A 47 11.04 16.80 3.60
C CYS A 47 11.72 17.25 2.30
N TYR A 48 11.25 18.34 1.74
CA TYR A 48 11.90 19.03 0.64
C TYR A 48 12.41 20.40 1.11
N VAL A 49 13.38 20.92 0.36
CA VAL A 49 13.96 22.23 0.66
C VAL A 49 13.28 23.26 -0.22
N GLU A 50 12.62 24.23 0.38
CA GLU A 50 11.99 25.34 -0.31
C GLU A 50 12.56 26.66 0.22
N GLY A 51 12.82 27.60 -0.69
CA GLY A 51 13.13 28.96 -0.34
C GLY A 51 14.54 29.44 -0.66
N LEU A 52 14.68 30.74 -0.71
CA LEU A 52 15.87 31.53 -0.91
C LEU A 52 15.92 32.60 0.20
N PRO A 53 17.07 32.91 0.76
CA PRO A 53 18.43 32.46 0.48
C PRO A 53 18.87 31.22 1.30
N ALA A 54 18.16 30.82 2.34
CA ALA A 54 18.46 29.63 3.12
C ALA A 54 17.33 28.59 2.93
N PRO A 55 17.64 27.39 2.43
CA PRO A 55 16.64 26.37 2.23
C PRO A 55 16.09 25.86 3.59
N VAL A 56 14.77 25.90 3.75
CA VAL A 56 14.08 25.36 4.93
C VAL A 56 13.54 23.97 4.59
N PRO A 57 13.90 22.94 5.35
CA PRO A 57 13.33 21.61 5.16
C PRO A 57 11.85 21.60 5.56
N ILE A 58 11.00 21.13 4.65
CA ILE A 58 9.54 21.09 4.80
C ILE A 58 9.07 19.64 4.71
N ALA A 59 8.22 19.20 5.65
CA ALA A 59 7.58 17.88 5.59
C ALA A 59 6.67 17.79 4.37
N SER A 60 6.77 16.69 3.61
CA SER A 60 5.93 16.45 2.43
C SER A 60 4.55 15.90 2.83
N TYR A 61 3.82 15.34 1.87
CA TYR A 61 2.55 14.63 2.09
C TYR A 61 2.75 13.17 2.55
N HIS A 62 3.98 12.75 2.82
CA HIS A 62 4.24 11.46 3.45
C HIS A 62 4.14 11.59 4.97
N VAL A 63 3.31 10.75 5.57
CA VAL A 63 3.23 10.60 7.02
C VAL A 63 3.93 9.32 7.46
N GLY A 64 4.54 9.31 8.63
CA GLY A 64 5.26 8.16 9.12
C GLY A 64 6.40 8.48 10.06
N LEU A 65 7.31 7.52 10.22
CA LEU A 65 8.44 7.59 11.14
C LEU A 65 9.72 7.15 10.41
N ALA A 66 10.72 8.01 10.37
CA ALA A 66 11.98 7.73 9.69
C ALA A 66 13.19 8.32 10.43
N TRP A 67 14.37 7.77 10.20
CA TRP A 67 15.61 8.32 10.73
C TRP A 67 16.01 9.59 9.98
N LEU A 68 16.21 10.67 10.69
CA LEU A 68 16.99 11.83 10.24
C LEU A 68 18.48 11.54 10.40
N LYS A 69 18.87 11.17 11.62
CA LYS A 69 20.20 10.71 11.96
C LYS A 69 20.08 9.34 12.63
N GLU A 70 20.57 8.33 11.94
CA GLU A 70 20.37 6.93 12.32
C GLU A 70 20.89 6.66 13.75
N GLY A 71 20.02 6.10 14.59
CA GLY A 71 20.30 5.79 15.99
C GLY A 71 20.20 6.98 16.96
N GLU A 72 20.12 8.22 16.48
CA GLU A 72 20.11 9.42 17.31
C GLU A 72 18.80 10.19 17.23
N VAL A 73 18.37 10.54 16.01
CA VAL A 73 17.23 11.42 15.76
C VAL A 73 16.29 10.83 14.73
N ALA A 74 15.03 10.68 15.10
CA ALA A 74 13.97 10.27 14.20
C ALA A 74 13.01 11.43 13.91
N LEU A 75 12.46 11.45 12.69
CA LEU A 75 11.39 12.34 12.26
C LEU A 75 10.06 11.58 12.31
N HIS A 76 9.10 12.13 13.01
CA HIS A 76 7.71 11.71 12.97
C HIS A 76 6.87 12.77 12.26
N VAL A 77 6.37 12.45 11.07
CA VAL A 77 5.42 13.29 10.34
C VAL A 77 4.03 12.75 10.58
N PHE A 78 3.15 13.59 11.14
CA PHE A 78 1.76 13.24 11.39
C PHE A 78 0.81 13.98 10.44
N PRO A 79 -0.39 13.43 10.16
CA PRO A 79 -1.32 14.02 9.21
C PRO A 79 -1.89 15.35 9.73
N LYS A 80 -2.12 16.30 8.82
CA LYS A 80 -2.76 17.61 9.09
C LYS A 80 -4.22 17.49 9.55
N ILE A 81 -4.86 16.34 9.29
CA ILE A 81 -6.21 16.05 9.75
C ILE A 81 -6.11 15.15 10.97
N ARG A 82 -6.39 15.70 12.14
CA ARG A 82 -6.32 14.95 13.40
C ARG A 82 -7.43 13.92 13.50
N GLY A 83 -7.11 12.77 14.10
CA GLY A 83 -8.08 11.69 14.32
C GLY A 83 -8.49 10.95 13.05
N LEU A 84 -7.74 11.07 11.97
CA LEU A 84 -8.04 10.38 10.71
C LEU A 84 -8.05 8.85 10.91
N ASP A 85 -9.14 8.21 10.48
CA ASP A 85 -9.25 6.76 10.47
C ASP A 85 -8.66 6.19 9.19
N PHE A 86 -7.35 6.01 9.21
CA PHE A 86 -6.61 5.41 8.10
C PHE A 86 -7.13 4.03 7.72
N MET A 87 -7.56 3.23 8.70
CA MET A 87 -8.04 1.88 8.47
C MET A 87 -9.30 1.88 7.62
N THR A 88 -10.28 2.69 7.98
CA THR A 88 -11.52 2.84 7.21
C THR A 88 -11.24 3.38 5.80
N MET A 89 -10.33 4.35 5.66
CA MET A 89 -9.89 4.82 4.34
C MET A 89 -9.31 3.67 3.51
N PHE A 90 -8.36 2.94 4.06
CA PHE A 90 -7.68 1.86 3.35
C PHE A 90 -8.63 0.71 3.01
N MET A 91 -9.54 0.35 3.90
CA MET A 91 -10.58 -0.65 3.64
C MET A 91 -11.46 -0.25 2.45
N THR A 92 -11.75 1.04 2.29
CA THR A 92 -12.51 1.56 1.15
C THR A 92 -11.70 1.45 -0.14
N CYS A 93 -10.40 1.75 -0.11
CA CYS A 93 -9.51 1.55 -1.26
C CYS A 93 -9.49 0.08 -1.74
N LEU A 94 -9.49 -0.87 -0.81
CA LEU A 94 -9.44 -2.31 -1.10
C LEU A 94 -10.73 -2.88 -1.73
N LYS A 95 -11.83 -2.13 -1.73
CA LYS A 95 -13.07 -2.54 -2.42
C LYS A 95 -12.89 -2.62 -3.93
N ASN A 96 -12.05 -1.79 -4.51
CA ASN A 96 -11.75 -1.83 -5.95
C ASN A 96 -10.79 -2.97 -6.25
N LYS A 97 -11.20 -3.89 -7.15
CA LYS A 97 -10.44 -5.09 -7.52
C LYS A 97 -9.72 -4.95 -8.87
N ASP A 98 -9.73 -3.77 -9.46
CA ASP A 98 -8.99 -3.52 -10.70
C ASP A 98 -7.49 -3.71 -10.49
N ASN A 99 -6.82 -4.29 -11.49
CA ASN A 99 -5.40 -4.62 -11.38
C ASN A 99 -4.51 -3.38 -11.25
N GLU A 100 -4.83 -2.30 -11.94
CA GLU A 100 -4.07 -1.04 -11.87
C GLU A 100 -4.18 -0.43 -10.48
N VAL A 101 -5.40 -0.42 -9.92
CA VAL A 101 -5.63 0.03 -8.56
C VAL A 101 -4.87 -0.82 -7.55
N GLN A 102 -4.92 -2.15 -7.69
CA GLN A 102 -4.20 -3.06 -6.80
C GLN A 102 -2.67 -2.86 -6.87
N GLU A 103 -2.09 -2.51 -8.03
CA GLU A 103 -0.67 -2.14 -8.11
C GLU A 103 -0.39 -0.83 -7.35
N LYS A 104 -1.24 0.19 -7.48
CA LYS A 104 -1.08 1.45 -6.75
C LYS A 104 -1.20 1.26 -5.23
N LEU A 105 -2.10 0.40 -4.77
CA LEU A 105 -2.23 0.10 -3.34
C LEU A 105 -0.93 -0.46 -2.73
N MET A 106 -0.10 -1.12 -3.53
CA MET A 106 1.23 -1.58 -3.09
C MET A 106 2.21 -0.44 -2.79
N HIS A 107 1.94 0.77 -3.27
CA HIS A 107 2.78 1.95 -3.11
C HIS A 107 2.26 2.96 -2.08
N ILE A 108 1.05 2.76 -1.54
CA ILE A 108 0.48 3.66 -0.52
C ILE A 108 1.37 3.75 0.72
N TYR A 109 2.00 2.64 1.09
CA TYR A 109 2.86 2.59 2.26
C TYR A 109 4.14 1.79 1.99
N GLY A 110 5.17 2.06 2.78
CA GLY A 110 6.42 1.31 2.69
C GLY A 110 7.15 1.26 4.01
N PHE A 111 8.14 0.36 4.08
CA PHE A 111 9.01 0.16 5.25
C PHE A 111 10.47 0.06 4.82
N ASP A 112 11.36 0.66 5.60
CA ASP A 112 12.79 0.50 5.43
C ASP A 112 13.37 -0.46 6.48
N PHE A 113 13.40 -1.74 6.16
CA PHE A 113 13.97 -2.78 7.03
C PHE A 113 15.51 -2.83 6.97
N LYS A 114 16.17 -1.99 6.18
CA LYS A 114 17.62 -1.90 6.17
C LYS A 114 18.16 -1.07 7.31
N LYS A 115 17.34 -0.13 7.78
CA LYS A 115 17.64 0.71 8.93
C LYS A 115 17.15 0.08 10.24
N PRO A 116 17.79 0.38 11.38
CA PRO A 116 17.33 -0.10 12.67
C PRO A 116 15.92 0.39 13.00
N SER A 117 15.20 -0.37 13.80
CA SER A 117 13.89 0.06 14.33
C SER A 117 14.03 1.25 15.25
N ILE A 118 13.03 2.10 15.26
CA ILE A 118 12.94 3.32 16.07
C ILE A 118 12.09 2.99 17.31
N ASP A 119 12.56 3.40 18.49
CA ASP A 119 11.76 3.34 19.70
C ASP A 119 10.71 4.46 19.66
N ALA A 120 9.50 4.08 19.32
CA ALA A 120 8.34 4.97 19.19
C ALA A 120 7.54 5.11 20.50
N HIS A 121 8.22 4.99 21.64
CA HIS A 121 7.57 5.08 22.95
C HIS A 121 6.80 6.40 23.10
N GLY A 122 5.51 6.31 23.43
CA GLY A 122 4.62 7.47 23.51
C GLY A 122 3.96 7.91 22.20
N LEU A 123 4.32 7.29 21.08
CA LEU A 123 3.61 7.46 19.80
C LEU A 123 2.71 6.25 19.57
N HIS A 124 1.41 6.47 19.49
CA HIS A 124 0.44 5.40 19.17
C HIS A 124 0.43 5.12 17.67
N ILE A 125 1.53 4.54 17.16
CA ILE A 125 1.69 4.24 15.74
C ILE A 125 1.72 2.72 15.55
N ASP A 126 0.62 2.14 15.15
CA ASP A 126 0.57 0.74 14.71
C ASP A 126 0.07 0.63 13.28
N VAL A 127 1.00 0.28 12.39
CA VAL A 127 0.72 0.04 10.96
C VAL A 127 0.45 -1.43 10.64
N THR A 128 0.55 -2.29 11.62
CA THR A 128 0.37 -3.74 11.46
C THR A 128 -1.02 -4.12 10.97
N PRO A 129 -2.11 -3.52 11.50
CA PRO A 129 -3.45 -3.79 11.00
C PRO A 129 -3.59 -3.57 9.50
N PHE A 130 -2.95 -2.54 8.95
CA PHE A 130 -2.97 -2.27 7.49
C PHE A 130 -2.37 -3.41 6.69
N ILE A 131 -1.19 -3.87 7.11
CA ILE A 131 -0.48 -4.94 6.39
C ILE A 131 -1.32 -6.22 6.42
N ILE A 132 -1.93 -6.53 7.57
CA ILE A 132 -2.77 -7.72 7.74
C ILE A 132 -4.02 -7.65 6.86
N ILE A 133 -4.75 -6.55 6.89
CA ILE A 133 -5.96 -6.35 6.08
C ILE A 133 -5.61 -6.40 4.59
N HIS A 134 -4.52 -5.76 4.18
CA HIS A 134 -4.06 -5.81 2.80
C HIS A 134 -3.71 -7.25 2.38
N PHE A 135 -2.97 -7.97 3.22
CA PHE A 135 -2.64 -9.37 2.98
C PHE A 135 -3.90 -10.22 2.79
N LEU A 136 -4.89 -10.11 3.70
CA LEU A 136 -6.14 -10.87 3.62
C LEU A 136 -6.94 -10.54 2.35
N SER A 137 -6.96 -9.28 1.94
CA SER A 137 -7.63 -8.85 0.70
C SER A 137 -6.96 -9.41 -0.56
N LEU A 138 -5.63 -9.54 -0.55
CA LEU A 138 -4.87 -10.17 -1.65
C LEU A 138 -4.96 -11.70 -1.63
N LEU A 139 -5.17 -12.29 -0.46
CA LEU A 139 -5.35 -13.73 -0.31
C LEU A 139 -6.73 -14.21 -0.80
N GLU A 140 -7.76 -13.36 -0.66
CA GLU A 140 -9.14 -13.68 -1.03
C GLU A 140 -9.29 -14.24 -2.46
N PRO A 141 -8.78 -13.60 -3.53
CA PRO A 141 -8.89 -14.14 -4.90
C PRO A 141 -8.12 -15.45 -5.08
N ILE A 142 -6.99 -15.63 -4.39
CA ILE A 142 -6.21 -16.88 -4.44
C ILE A 142 -7.03 -18.03 -3.85
N VAL A 143 -7.65 -17.79 -2.69
CA VAL A 143 -8.49 -18.78 -2.01
C VAL A 143 -9.70 -19.16 -2.85
N LYS A 144 -10.35 -18.18 -3.49
CA LYS A 144 -11.51 -18.42 -4.39
C LYS A 144 -11.16 -19.22 -5.63
N LYS A 145 -9.96 -19.05 -6.18
CA LYS A 145 -9.47 -19.77 -7.37
C LYS A 145 -8.88 -21.14 -7.04
N GLY A 146 -8.53 -21.38 -5.78
CA GLY A 146 -7.77 -22.54 -5.34
C GLY A 146 -6.26 -22.29 -5.38
N LEU A 147 -5.53 -23.10 -4.62
CA LEU A 147 -4.08 -22.99 -4.47
C LEU A 147 -3.34 -23.38 -5.75
N LYS A 148 -2.28 -22.65 -6.03
CA LYS A 148 -1.36 -22.96 -7.13
C LYS A 148 -0.64 -24.28 -6.83
N HIS A 149 -0.53 -25.11 -7.86
CA HIS A 149 0.38 -26.25 -7.88
C HIS A 149 1.66 -25.88 -8.58
N ASN A 150 2.76 -26.45 -8.15
CA ASN A 150 4.06 -26.29 -8.80
C ASN A 150 4.86 -27.60 -8.70
N TYR A 151 5.88 -27.75 -9.56
CA TYR A 151 6.80 -28.87 -9.45
C TYR A 151 7.76 -28.64 -8.30
N VAL A 152 7.70 -29.51 -7.30
CA VAL A 152 8.57 -29.48 -6.12
C VAL A 152 9.55 -30.66 -6.20
N PHE A 153 10.80 -30.42 -5.82
CA PHE A 153 11.77 -31.50 -5.74
C PHE A 153 11.59 -32.23 -4.40
N GLU A 154 11.30 -33.53 -4.51
CA GLU A 154 11.23 -34.44 -3.38
C GLU A 154 12.44 -35.34 -3.35
N GLU A 155 12.99 -35.58 -2.15
CA GLU A 155 14.04 -36.56 -1.91
C GLU A 155 13.54 -37.61 -0.94
N GLU A 156 13.45 -38.84 -1.43
CA GLU A 156 12.90 -39.96 -0.64
C GLU A 156 13.73 -41.22 -0.79
N ASN A 157 13.76 -42.02 0.27
CA ASN A 157 14.40 -43.34 0.27
C ASN A 157 13.36 -44.42 -0.04
N LEU A 158 13.13 -44.66 -1.32
CA LEU A 158 12.10 -45.54 -1.86
C LEU A 158 12.50 -47.03 -1.75
N GLN A 159 11.59 -47.87 -1.32
CA GLN A 159 11.81 -49.33 -1.25
C GLN A 159 11.36 -49.98 -2.56
N GLY A 160 12.29 -50.74 -3.18
CA GLY A 160 12.01 -51.53 -4.40
C GLY A 160 11.64 -50.67 -5.63
N LYS A 161 11.76 -49.35 -5.56
CA LYS A 161 11.36 -48.43 -6.64
C LYS A 161 12.48 -47.43 -6.97
N LEU A 162 12.54 -47.02 -8.20
CA LEU A 162 13.38 -45.93 -8.69
C LEU A 162 12.46 -44.86 -9.30
N LYS A 163 12.52 -43.60 -8.77
CA LYS A 163 11.73 -42.48 -9.26
C LYS A 163 12.66 -41.29 -9.49
N GLY A 164 12.68 -40.78 -10.70
CA GLY A 164 13.54 -39.64 -11.04
C GLY A 164 15.04 -40.02 -11.05
N LYS A 165 15.87 -39.23 -10.35
CA LYS A 165 17.32 -39.37 -10.33
C LYS A 165 17.80 -39.95 -8.99
N LEU A 166 18.70 -40.94 -9.04
CA LEU A 166 19.36 -41.48 -7.86
C LEU A 166 20.38 -40.46 -7.31
N VAL A 167 20.28 -40.11 -6.04
CA VAL A 167 21.22 -39.25 -5.34
C VAL A 167 22.33 -40.11 -4.74
N PHE A 168 23.38 -40.36 -5.52
CA PHE A 168 24.43 -41.33 -5.18
C PHE A 168 25.04 -41.11 -3.81
N SER A 169 25.37 -39.90 -3.42
CA SER A 169 25.97 -39.60 -2.11
C SER A 169 25.06 -40.01 -0.93
N GLN A 170 23.80 -39.74 -1.03
CA GLN A 170 22.82 -40.11 0.00
C GLN A 170 22.46 -41.61 -0.06
N HIS A 171 22.32 -42.14 -1.27
CA HIS A 171 22.06 -43.55 -1.49
C HIS A 171 23.20 -44.41 -0.91
N PHE A 172 24.47 -44.01 -1.18
CA PHE A 172 25.64 -44.71 -0.63
C PHE A 172 25.63 -44.69 0.91
N LYS A 173 25.47 -43.52 1.51
CA LYS A 173 25.46 -43.34 2.97
C LYS A 173 24.32 -44.04 3.66
N LYS A 174 23.10 -43.91 3.13
CA LYS A 174 21.90 -44.41 3.81
C LYS A 174 21.56 -45.86 3.48
N ASN A 175 21.98 -46.35 2.31
CA ASN A 175 21.58 -47.66 1.82
C ASN A 175 22.79 -48.61 1.69
N VAL A 176 23.78 -48.29 0.88
CA VAL A 176 24.91 -49.19 0.60
C VAL A 176 25.70 -49.51 1.87
N LEU A 177 26.12 -48.48 2.63
CA LEU A 177 26.87 -48.68 3.87
C LEU A 177 26.08 -49.39 4.98
N ASN A 178 24.75 -49.36 4.91
CA ASN A 178 23.87 -49.99 5.87
C ASN A 178 23.25 -51.31 5.35
N HIS A 179 23.78 -51.84 4.24
CA HIS A 179 23.31 -53.11 3.62
C HIS A 179 21.81 -53.08 3.24
N ARG A 180 21.22 -51.92 2.99
CA ARG A 180 19.81 -51.75 2.58
C ARG A 180 19.70 -51.67 1.04
N LEU A 181 20.08 -52.76 0.36
CA LEU A 181 20.15 -52.80 -1.10
C LEU A 181 18.77 -52.82 -1.78
N ASP A 182 17.72 -53.01 -1.02
CA ASP A 182 16.32 -52.94 -1.42
C ASP A 182 15.79 -51.51 -1.51
N LYS A 183 16.59 -50.48 -1.09
CA LYS A 183 16.19 -49.07 -1.07
C LYS A 183 17.00 -48.23 -2.01
N ASN A 184 16.35 -47.24 -2.63
CA ASN A 184 16.94 -46.29 -3.55
C ASN A 184 16.68 -44.86 -3.06
N TYR A 185 17.72 -44.09 -2.78
CA TYR A 185 17.56 -42.68 -2.42
C TYR A 185 17.43 -41.83 -3.68
N CYS A 186 16.20 -41.39 -3.98
CA CYS A 186 15.85 -40.79 -5.22
C CYS A 186 15.50 -39.29 -5.03
N ARG A 187 15.78 -38.48 -6.05
CA ARG A 187 15.29 -37.12 -6.19
C ARG A 187 14.43 -37.03 -7.44
N TYR A 188 13.20 -36.59 -7.27
CA TYR A 188 12.24 -36.45 -8.35
C TYR A 188 11.40 -35.19 -8.22
N GLN A 189 10.68 -34.80 -9.25
CA GLN A 189 9.74 -33.69 -9.22
C GLN A 189 8.33 -34.23 -9.05
N GLU A 190 7.59 -33.61 -8.14
CA GLU A 190 6.18 -33.88 -7.90
C GLU A 190 5.36 -32.62 -8.09
N TYR A 191 4.22 -32.74 -8.76
CA TYR A 191 3.29 -31.63 -8.97
C TYR A 191 2.42 -31.52 -7.72
N SER A 192 2.71 -30.55 -6.85
CA SER A 192 2.16 -30.48 -5.51
C SER A 192 1.72 -29.06 -5.17
N ILE A 193 0.75 -28.95 -4.27
CA ILE A 193 0.39 -27.70 -3.61
C ILE A 193 1.40 -27.29 -2.53
N ASP A 194 2.25 -28.21 -2.08
CA ASP A 194 3.27 -27.96 -1.04
C ASP A 194 4.48 -27.16 -1.57
N CYS A 195 4.22 -26.19 -2.43
CA CYS A 195 5.23 -25.31 -3.02
C CYS A 195 5.56 -24.14 -2.10
N THR A 196 6.74 -23.53 -2.33
CA THR A 196 7.27 -22.44 -1.49
C THR A 196 6.31 -21.26 -1.41
N GLU A 197 5.61 -20.93 -2.51
CA GLU A 197 4.60 -19.87 -2.54
C GLU A 197 3.52 -20.10 -1.49
N ASN A 198 2.94 -21.29 -1.46
CA ASN A 198 1.86 -21.63 -0.55
C ASN A 198 2.34 -21.72 0.91
N LYS A 199 3.57 -22.19 1.14
CA LYS A 199 4.21 -22.21 2.48
C LYS A 199 4.38 -20.79 3.03
N ILE A 200 4.81 -19.84 2.20
CA ILE A 200 4.95 -18.43 2.60
C ILE A 200 3.59 -17.85 2.97
N LEU A 201 2.56 -18.06 2.13
CA LEU A 201 1.21 -17.57 2.39
C LEU A 201 0.60 -18.21 3.65
N LYS A 202 0.78 -19.53 3.85
CA LYS A 202 0.34 -20.23 5.07
C LYS A 202 0.97 -19.63 6.33
N LYS A 203 2.28 -19.41 6.31
CA LYS A 203 3.01 -18.83 7.45
C LYS A 203 2.52 -17.42 7.75
N ALA A 204 2.31 -16.61 6.71
CA ALA A 204 1.77 -15.26 6.85
C ALA A 204 0.32 -15.27 7.39
N LEU A 205 -0.52 -16.22 6.95
CA LEU A 205 -1.88 -16.39 7.45
C LEU A 205 -1.90 -16.75 8.95
N SER A 206 -1.06 -17.69 9.37
CA SER A 206 -0.94 -18.08 10.78
C SER A 206 -0.53 -16.89 11.64
N PHE A 207 0.39 -16.07 11.15
CA PHE A 207 0.78 -14.84 11.81
C PHE A 207 -0.39 -13.84 11.91
N ALA A 208 -1.07 -13.56 10.79
CA ALA A 208 -2.20 -12.65 10.75
C ALA A 208 -3.31 -13.06 11.72
N GLU A 209 -3.63 -14.36 11.77
CA GLU A 209 -4.62 -14.94 12.68
C GLU A 209 -4.23 -14.74 14.14
N SER A 210 -2.98 -15.04 14.50
CA SER A 210 -2.46 -14.86 15.86
C SER A 210 -2.53 -13.39 16.28
N TYR A 211 -2.17 -12.46 15.40
CA TYR A 211 -2.25 -11.05 15.68
C TYR A 211 -3.72 -10.58 15.86
N ILE A 212 -4.63 -10.99 14.98
CA ILE A 212 -6.07 -10.65 15.07
C ILE A 212 -6.65 -11.10 16.40
N GLN A 213 -6.31 -12.32 16.84
CA GLN A 213 -6.79 -12.88 18.11
C GLN A 213 -6.20 -12.15 19.32
N HIS A 214 -4.89 -11.90 19.31
CA HIS A 214 -4.19 -11.29 20.45
C HIS A 214 -4.59 -9.82 20.66
N TYR A 215 -4.69 -9.05 19.59
CA TYR A 215 -5.00 -7.60 19.64
C TYR A 215 -6.48 -7.29 19.41
N HIS A 216 -7.34 -8.30 19.31
CA HIS A 216 -8.78 -8.15 19.05
C HIS A 216 -9.08 -7.25 17.84
N LEU A 217 -8.25 -7.36 16.78
CA LEU A 217 -8.42 -6.56 15.58
C LEU A 217 -9.77 -6.85 14.91
N LYS A 218 -10.60 -5.82 14.75
CA LYS A 218 -11.85 -5.94 14.03
C LYS A 218 -11.59 -6.11 12.54
N VAL A 219 -11.98 -7.25 12.00
CA VAL A 219 -11.92 -7.55 10.57
C VAL A 219 -13.33 -7.73 10.01
N SER A 220 -13.50 -7.50 8.71
CA SER A 220 -14.80 -7.69 8.07
C SER A 220 -15.19 -9.17 7.99
N ASP A 221 -16.49 -9.43 7.82
CA ASP A 221 -17.01 -10.80 7.63
C ASP A 221 -16.39 -11.50 6.40
N SER A 222 -16.06 -10.73 5.35
CA SER A 222 -15.37 -11.28 4.17
C SER A 222 -13.98 -11.78 4.51
N HIS A 223 -13.22 -11.03 5.30
CA HIS A 223 -11.88 -11.45 5.74
C HIS A 223 -11.95 -12.65 6.68
N THR A 224 -12.93 -12.70 7.59
CA THR A 224 -13.15 -13.86 8.46
C THR A 224 -13.42 -15.12 7.64
N ARG A 225 -14.29 -15.05 6.63
CA ARG A 225 -14.54 -16.16 5.70
C ARG A 225 -13.27 -16.55 4.92
N THR A 226 -12.51 -15.57 4.45
CA THR A 226 -11.23 -15.83 3.75
C THR A 226 -10.26 -16.59 4.63
N ILE A 227 -10.11 -16.22 5.91
CA ILE A 227 -9.26 -16.95 6.87
C ILE A 227 -9.71 -18.39 7.00
N GLN A 228 -11.02 -18.64 7.22
CA GLN A 228 -11.56 -19.99 7.39
C GLN A 228 -11.35 -20.87 6.16
N GLN A 229 -11.64 -20.34 4.97
CA GLN A 229 -11.44 -21.04 3.70
C GLN A 229 -9.96 -21.32 3.43
N ALA A 230 -9.09 -20.33 3.67
CA ALA A 230 -7.66 -20.47 3.52
C ALA A 230 -7.09 -21.57 4.45
N LYS A 231 -7.50 -21.62 5.70
CA LYS A 231 -7.08 -22.69 6.66
C LYS A 231 -7.40 -24.09 6.13
N SER A 232 -8.59 -24.28 5.57
CA SER A 232 -8.97 -25.54 4.97
C SER A 232 -8.08 -25.91 3.77
N LEU A 233 -7.86 -24.94 2.85
CA LEU A 233 -7.02 -25.15 1.67
C LEU A 233 -5.54 -25.40 2.00
N PHE A 234 -5.01 -24.70 3.00
CA PHE A 234 -3.62 -24.86 3.43
C PHE A 234 -3.38 -26.08 4.35
N SER A 235 -4.39 -26.88 4.65
CA SER A 235 -4.23 -28.06 5.52
C SER A 235 -3.18 -29.05 5.03
N GLU A 236 -3.09 -29.23 3.71
CA GLU A 236 -2.13 -30.13 3.07
C GLU A 236 -0.76 -29.47 2.77
N VAL A 237 -0.62 -28.18 3.05
CA VAL A 237 0.65 -27.44 2.88
C VAL A 237 1.47 -27.57 4.16
N SER A 238 2.74 -27.92 4.04
CA SER A 238 3.64 -28.07 5.20
C SER A 238 3.99 -26.70 5.83
N ASP A 239 4.30 -26.72 7.13
CA ASP A 239 4.70 -25.52 7.88
C ASP A 239 6.20 -25.21 7.75
N THR A 240 6.96 -26.06 7.04
CA THR A 240 8.40 -25.93 6.89
C THR A 240 8.75 -24.84 5.87
N CYS A 241 8.98 -23.63 6.35
CA CYS A 241 9.50 -22.54 5.53
C CYS A 241 10.44 -21.69 6.38
N PHE A 242 11.74 -21.69 6.00
CA PHE A 242 12.77 -20.95 6.74
C PHE A 242 12.82 -19.48 6.32
N PRO A 243 13.18 -18.54 7.23
CA PRO A 243 13.30 -17.12 6.90
C PRO A 243 14.22 -16.85 5.69
N SER A 244 15.34 -17.56 5.58
CA SER A 244 16.27 -17.43 4.47
C SER A 244 15.71 -17.86 3.12
N GLU A 245 14.79 -18.83 3.11
CA GLU A 245 14.09 -19.28 1.90
C GLU A 245 13.06 -18.23 1.49
N ILE A 246 12.31 -17.69 2.47
CA ILE A 246 11.32 -16.63 2.23
C ILE A 246 11.99 -15.42 1.60
N GLU A 247 13.13 -14.99 2.11
CA GLU A 247 13.82 -13.80 1.59
C GLU A 247 14.35 -13.98 0.17
N ARG A 248 14.98 -15.13 -0.10
CA ARG A 248 15.55 -15.45 -1.41
C ARG A 248 14.53 -15.77 -2.48
N PHE A 249 13.34 -16.19 -2.07
CA PHE A 249 12.31 -16.60 -3.02
C PHE A 249 11.92 -15.47 -3.96
N ARG A 250 11.85 -15.77 -5.27
CA ARG A 250 11.39 -14.86 -6.31
C ARG A 250 10.12 -15.42 -6.93
N VAL A 251 9.06 -14.63 -6.92
CA VAL A 251 7.79 -15.02 -7.50
C VAL A 251 7.86 -14.87 -9.02
N ASN A 252 7.22 -15.79 -9.74
CA ASN A 252 7.03 -15.64 -11.17
C ASN A 252 6.06 -14.49 -11.46
N PRO A 253 6.49 -13.43 -12.19
CA PRO A 253 5.66 -12.25 -12.47
C PRO A 253 4.36 -12.55 -13.25
N LEU A 254 4.29 -13.68 -13.93
CA LEU A 254 3.09 -14.12 -14.66
C LEU A 254 1.89 -14.36 -13.71
N PHE A 255 2.16 -14.69 -12.45
CA PHE A 255 1.12 -14.89 -11.43
C PHE A 255 0.97 -13.64 -10.55
N ARG A 256 0.43 -12.56 -11.10
CA ARG A 256 0.35 -11.25 -10.45
C ARG A 256 -0.30 -11.28 -9.07
N GLU A 257 -1.38 -12.04 -8.89
CA GLU A 257 -2.08 -12.18 -7.59
C GLU A 257 -1.16 -12.78 -6.54
N TYR A 258 -0.45 -13.87 -6.87
CA TYR A 258 0.54 -14.47 -5.98
C TYR A 258 1.73 -13.53 -5.71
N ALA A 259 2.19 -12.80 -6.72
CA ALA A 259 3.29 -11.87 -6.57
C ALA A 259 2.98 -10.79 -5.54
N ARG A 260 1.81 -10.18 -5.61
CA ARG A 260 1.35 -9.15 -4.65
C ARG A 260 1.18 -9.75 -3.26
N ALA A 261 0.44 -10.86 -3.13
CA ALA A 261 0.19 -11.50 -1.85
C ALA A 261 1.50 -11.91 -1.14
N ILE A 262 2.46 -12.47 -1.86
CA ILE A 262 3.77 -12.85 -1.32
C ILE A 262 4.60 -11.61 -0.97
N SER A 263 4.52 -10.53 -1.72
CA SER A 263 5.23 -9.28 -1.39
C SER A 263 4.76 -8.73 -0.05
N VAL A 264 3.45 -8.65 0.17
CA VAL A 264 2.86 -8.20 1.45
C VAL A 264 3.10 -9.22 2.57
N ALA A 265 3.02 -10.53 2.28
CA ALA A 265 3.36 -11.58 3.25
C ALA A 265 4.80 -11.47 3.75
N LYS A 266 5.76 -11.24 2.84
CA LYS A 266 7.17 -11.02 3.20
C LYS A 266 7.36 -9.77 4.05
N LEU A 267 6.70 -8.67 3.68
CA LEU A 267 6.73 -7.42 4.42
C LEU A 267 6.23 -7.64 5.87
N MET A 268 5.10 -8.31 6.02
CA MET A 268 4.51 -8.63 7.31
C MET A 268 5.43 -9.53 8.15
N LEU A 269 5.94 -10.62 7.58
CA LEU A 269 6.84 -11.54 8.27
C LEU A 269 8.15 -10.87 8.69
N ARG A 270 8.73 -9.99 7.87
CA ARG A 270 9.91 -9.19 8.22
C ARG A 270 9.65 -8.23 9.36
N ARG A 271 8.50 -7.55 9.36
CA ARG A 271 8.10 -6.60 10.42
C ARG A 271 8.20 -7.24 11.81
N PHE A 272 7.90 -8.53 11.91
CA PHE A 272 7.88 -9.27 13.17
C PHE A 272 9.07 -10.24 13.34
N GLY A 273 10.09 -10.14 12.48
CA GLY A 273 11.25 -11.01 12.57
C GLY A 273 10.91 -12.49 12.46
N TYR A 274 9.82 -12.83 11.76
CA TYR A 274 9.27 -14.18 11.57
C TYR A 274 8.77 -14.87 12.87
N ASP A 275 8.64 -14.11 13.96
CA ASP A 275 8.18 -14.64 15.26
C ASP A 275 7.14 -13.71 15.89
N VAL A 276 5.96 -14.25 16.19
CA VAL A 276 4.85 -13.52 16.82
C VAL A 276 5.22 -13.11 18.25
N GLN A 277 5.97 -13.92 18.99
CA GLN A 277 6.37 -13.63 20.38
C GLN A 277 7.31 -12.41 20.50
N ARG A 278 7.99 -12.04 19.40
CA ARG A 278 8.87 -10.88 19.39
C ARG A 278 8.11 -9.56 19.49
N VAL A 279 6.87 -9.53 18.98
CA VAL A 279 5.97 -8.37 19.10
C VAL A 279 5.65 -8.06 20.56
N GLU A 280 5.44 -9.09 21.36
CA GLU A 280 5.11 -8.96 22.79
C GLU A 280 6.28 -8.42 23.60
N ARG A 281 7.50 -8.68 23.17
CA ARG A 281 8.72 -8.28 23.91
C ARG A 281 9.17 -6.84 23.65
N GLN A 282 8.83 -6.28 22.49
CA GLN A 282 9.25 -4.94 22.07
C GLN A 282 8.13 -4.21 21.30
N PRO A 283 7.00 -3.90 21.94
CA PRO A 283 5.83 -3.34 21.28
C PRO A 283 6.09 -1.95 20.67
N ASN A 284 7.06 -1.20 21.21
CA ASN A 284 7.34 0.18 20.79
C ASN A 284 8.39 0.29 19.68
N MET A 285 9.07 -0.81 19.32
CA MET A 285 10.09 -0.79 18.28
C MET A 285 9.45 -0.88 16.89
N VAL A 286 9.49 0.20 16.14
CA VAL A 286 8.87 0.33 14.82
C VAL A 286 9.96 0.51 13.76
N PRO A 287 9.99 -0.30 12.67
CA PRO A 287 10.89 -0.01 11.56
C PRO A 287 10.47 1.32 10.92
N PRO A 288 11.41 2.08 10.35
CA PRO A 288 11.06 3.26 9.58
C PRO A 288 9.99 2.91 8.53
N PHE A 289 8.95 3.73 8.46
CA PHE A 289 7.83 3.53 7.54
C PHE A 289 7.26 4.85 7.07
N TRP A 290 6.53 4.81 5.96
CA TRP A 290 5.81 5.97 5.44
C TRP A 290 4.50 5.55 4.79
N MET A 291 3.58 6.50 4.70
CA MET A 291 2.32 6.39 3.98
C MET A 291 2.13 7.64 3.12
N ASP A 292 1.83 7.45 1.85
CA ASP A 292 1.51 8.52 0.90
C ASP A 292 0.05 8.94 1.06
N MET A 293 -0.18 10.11 1.65
CA MET A 293 -1.51 10.62 1.93
C MET A 293 -2.24 11.09 0.68
N SER A 294 -1.50 11.53 -0.34
CA SER A 294 -2.10 11.95 -1.60
C SER A 294 -2.67 10.75 -2.36
N LEU A 295 -1.88 9.68 -2.46
CA LEU A 295 -2.29 8.43 -3.09
C LEU A 295 -3.39 7.72 -2.29
N LEU A 296 -3.32 7.76 -0.95
CA LEU A 296 -4.38 7.21 -0.10
C LEU A 296 -5.69 7.96 -0.31
N PHE A 297 -5.68 9.29 -0.39
CA PHE A 297 -6.89 10.08 -0.65
C PHE A 297 -7.47 9.81 -2.04
N GLU A 298 -6.65 9.80 -3.09
CA GLU A 298 -7.06 9.49 -4.45
C GLU A 298 -7.75 8.11 -4.54
N THR A 299 -7.11 7.09 -3.99
CA THR A 299 -7.65 5.72 -4.03
C THR A 299 -8.85 5.53 -3.12
N TYR A 300 -8.96 6.28 -2.01
CA TYR A 300 -10.16 6.34 -1.17
C TYR A 300 -11.36 6.90 -1.95
N VAL A 301 -11.16 8.04 -2.62
CA VAL A 301 -12.20 8.65 -3.48
C VAL A 301 -12.60 7.69 -4.60
N LEU A 302 -11.63 7.02 -5.23
CA LEU A 302 -11.92 5.98 -6.21
C LEU A 302 -12.80 4.86 -5.64
N GLY A 303 -12.52 4.42 -4.41
CA GLY A 303 -13.34 3.42 -3.72
C GLY A 303 -14.80 3.86 -3.59
N LEU A 304 -15.04 5.10 -3.16
CA LEU A 304 -16.37 5.68 -3.04
C LEU A 304 -17.07 5.83 -4.41
N LEU A 305 -16.35 6.33 -5.42
CA LEU A 305 -16.86 6.48 -6.78
C LEU A 305 -17.24 5.12 -7.40
N SER A 306 -16.37 4.12 -7.21
CA SER A 306 -16.60 2.77 -7.74
C SER A 306 -17.78 2.08 -7.05
N GLU A 307 -18.00 2.33 -5.77
CA GLU A 307 -19.16 1.80 -5.04
C GLU A 307 -20.47 2.36 -5.59
N LYS A 308 -20.49 3.64 -5.96
CA LYS A 308 -21.70 4.31 -6.48
C LYS A 308 -21.90 4.11 -7.97
N TYR A 309 -20.86 4.30 -8.78
CA TYR A 309 -21.00 4.38 -10.24
C TYR A 309 -20.43 3.16 -10.98
N GLY A 310 -19.71 2.27 -10.30
CA GLY A 310 -19.16 1.06 -10.90
C GLY A 310 -18.29 1.37 -12.12
N GLN A 311 -18.63 0.75 -13.26
CA GLN A 311 -17.91 0.89 -14.53
C GLN A 311 -18.11 2.25 -15.23
N SER A 312 -19.04 3.10 -14.76
CA SER A 312 -19.25 4.44 -15.33
C SER A 312 -18.12 5.42 -14.98
N ILE A 313 -17.24 5.08 -14.03
CA ILE A 313 -16.05 5.85 -13.71
C ILE A 313 -14.85 5.24 -14.44
N LYS A 314 -14.16 6.05 -15.24
CA LYS A 314 -12.86 5.69 -15.82
C LYS A 314 -11.76 6.23 -14.93
N TYR A 315 -10.91 5.35 -14.47
CA TYR A 315 -9.75 5.67 -13.64
C TYR A 315 -8.52 5.82 -14.52
N HIS A 316 -7.66 6.78 -14.23
CA HIS A 316 -6.39 7.03 -14.91
C HIS A 316 -6.50 7.12 -16.44
N ILE A 317 -7.08 8.21 -16.91
CA ILE A 317 -7.06 8.49 -18.35
C ILE A 317 -5.73 9.13 -18.72
N ALA A 318 -4.75 8.29 -19.04
CA ALA A 318 -3.41 8.72 -19.42
C ALA A 318 -3.29 8.94 -20.93
N THR A 319 -2.54 9.98 -21.29
CA THR A 319 -2.08 10.27 -22.66
C THR A 319 -0.60 10.67 -22.60
N ASN A 320 0.05 10.88 -23.74
CA ASN A 320 1.47 11.26 -23.78
C ASN A 320 1.75 12.52 -22.93
N GLY A 321 2.22 12.31 -21.70
CA GLY A 321 2.60 13.35 -20.75
C GLY A 321 1.48 13.99 -19.93
N ASN A 322 0.23 13.53 -20.05
CA ASN A 322 -0.92 13.99 -19.28
C ASN A 322 -1.70 12.81 -18.71
N GLU A 323 -2.13 12.93 -17.48
CA GLU A 323 -2.93 11.93 -16.78
C GLU A 323 -3.95 12.64 -15.90
N ILE A 324 -5.21 12.21 -15.97
CA ILE A 324 -6.28 12.67 -15.09
C ILE A 324 -6.69 11.51 -14.17
N ASP A 325 -7.04 11.84 -12.93
CA ASP A 325 -7.39 10.82 -11.94
C ASP A 325 -8.66 10.08 -12.37
N PHE A 326 -9.74 10.81 -12.69
CA PHE A 326 -11.02 10.20 -13.06
C PHE A 326 -11.69 10.90 -14.22
N GLY A 327 -12.48 10.12 -14.96
CA GLY A 327 -13.42 10.62 -15.94
C GLY A 327 -14.80 10.01 -15.72
N LYS A 328 -15.86 10.84 -15.82
CA LYS A 328 -17.25 10.40 -15.79
C LYS A 328 -17.90 10.66 -17.15
N PRO A 329 -17.91 9.65 -18.06
CA PRO A 329 -18.41 9.82 -19.43
C PRO A 329 -19.85 10.29 -19.51
N ASP A 330 -20.73 9.77 -18.64
CA ASP A 330 -22.17 10.09 -18.65
C ASP A 330 -22.44 11.58 -18.41
N GLU A 331 -21.62 12.24 -17.62
CA GLU A 331 -21.66 13.69 -17.36
C GLU A 331 -20.62 14.48 -18.16
N LYS A 332 -19.88 13.81 -19.05
CA LYS A 332 -18.77 14.35 -19.85
C LYS A 332 -17.73 15.09 -18.97
N MET A 333 -17.54 14.64 -17.74
CA MET A 333 -16.79 15.35 -16.69
C MET A 333 -15.39 14.80 -16.53
N ILE A 334 -14.44 15.70 -16.30
CA ILE A 334 -13.07 15.42 -15.87
C ILE A 334 -12.95 15.74 -14.39
N ILE A 335 -12.39 14.81 -13.63
CA ILE A 335 -12.27 14.90 -12.18
C ILE A 335 -10.82 14.68 -11.78
N ASP A 336 -10.35 15.47 -10.83
CA ASP A 336 -9.02 15.38 -10.24
C ASP A 336 -9.15 15.40 -8.70
N THR A 337 -8.20 14.82 -7.99
CA THR A 337 -8.15 14.85 -6.54
C THR A 337 -6.98 15.65 -6.04
N LYS A 338 -7.18 16.43 -5.01
CA LYS A 338 -6.10 17.20 -4.38
C LYS A 338 -6.19 17.07 -2.86
N TYR A 339 -5.20 16.46 -2.27
CA TYR A 339 -5.12 16.32 -0.82
C TYR A 339 -4.69 17.63 -0.15
N ILE A 340 -5.58 18.67 -0.22
CA ILE A 340 -5.40 20.01 0.34
C ILE A 340 -6.58 20.31 1.27
N TYR A 341 -6.33 20.48 2.59
CA TYR A 341 -7.40 20.65 3.57
C TYR A 341 -8.04 22.03 3.59
N HIS A 342 -7.24 23.11 3.48
CA HIS A 342 -7.72 24.51 3.46
C HIS A 342 -7.98 25.01 2.03
N TRP A 343 -8.82 24.29 1.29
CA TRP A 343 -9.08 24.57 -0.13
C TRP A 343 -10.18 25.62 -0.37
N ARG A 344 -11.04 25.90 0.64
CA ARG A 344 -12.13 26.88 0.49
C ARG A 344 -11.62 28.29 0.45
N ASP A 345 -10.61 28.60 1.27
CA ASP A 345 -10.10 29.96 1.45
C ASP A 345 -9.19 30.43 0.31
N ARG A 346 -8.76 29.53 -0.56
CA ARG A 346 -7.82 29.83 -1.64
C ARG A 346 -8.19 29.10 -2.92
N VAL A 347 -8.16 29.84 -4.02
CA VAL A 347 -8.24 29.27 -5.37
C VAL A 347 -6.82 28.93 -5.82
N ASN A 348 -6.53 27.64 -6.01
CA ASN A 348 -5.24 27.21 -6.54
C ASN A 348 -5.28 27.27 -8.07
N HIS A 349 -4.75 28.34 -8.63
CA HIS A 349 -4.73 28.59 -10.08
C HIS A 349 -3.94 27.54 -10.87
N ASP A 350 -2.93 26.90 -10.28
CA ASP A 350 -2.13 25.88 -10.97
C ASP A 350 -2.94 24.59 -11.16
N ASN A 351 -3.70 24.18 -10.17
CA ASN A 351 -4.62 23.03 -10.29
C ASN A 351 -5.69 23.29 -11.35
N ILE A 352 -6.23 24.52 -11.39
CA ILE A 352 -7.23 24.93 -12.39
C ILE A 352 -6.61 24.92 -13.79
N ARG A 353 -5.42 25.51 -13.97
CA ARG A 353 -4.72 25.50 -15.26
C ARG A 353 -4.43 24.09 -15.75
N GLN A 354 -3.99 23.22 -14.84
CA GLN A 354 -3.70 21.82 -15.14
C GLN A 354 -4.95 21.12 -15.67
N LEU A 355 -6.04 21.16 -14.91
CA LEU A 355 -7.27 20.45 -15.26
C LEU A 355 -7.97 21.06 -16.49
N SER A 356 -7.96 22.38 -16.62
CA SER A 356 -8.44 23.09 -17.82
C SER A 356 -7.62 22.71 -19.07
N GLY A 357 -6.31 22.52 -18.94
CA GLY A 357 -5.45 22.02 -20.00
C GLY A 357 -5.84 20.60 -20.45
N TYR A 358 -6.11 19.73 -19.49
CA TYR A 358 -6.58 18.37 -19.75
C TYR A 358 -7.94 18.33 -20.44
N ALA A 359 -8.88 19.19 -20.03
CA ALA A 359 -10.19 19.33 -20.65
C ALA A 359 -10.13 19.75 -22.14
N ARG A 360 -9.05 20.40 -22.56
CA ARG A 360 -8.79 20.76 -23.96
C ARG A 360 -8.02 19.71 -24.76
N ASN A 361 -7.46 18.68 -24.10
CA ASN A 361 -6.67 17.66 -24.75
C ASN A 361 -7.58 16.72 -25.58
N LYS A 362 -7.41 16.72 -26.90
CA LYS A 362 -8.21 15.89 -27.81
C LYS A 362 -8.14 14.38 -27.52
N GLN A 363 -6.99 13.90 -27.08
CA GLN A 363 -6.81 12.48 -26.77
C GLN A 363 -7.55 12.07 -25.49
N ILE A 364 -7.51 12.92 -24.45
CA ILE A 364 -8.29 12.74 -23.22
C ILE A 364 -9.78 12.76 -23.54
N ARG A 365 -10.24 13.75 -24.30
CA ARG A 365 -11.66 13.85 -24.72
C ARG A 365 -12.11 12.62 -25.51
N ARG A 366 -11.28 12.13 -26.45
CA ARG A 366 -11.59 10.89 -27.19
C ARG A 366 -11.65 9.67 -26.31
N LYS A 367 -10.73 9.52 -25.35
CA LYS A 367 -10.77 8.41 -24.40
C LYS A 367 -11.98 8.47 -23.46
N LEU A 368 -12.40 9.70 -23.09
CA LEU A 368 -13.56 9.91 -22.23
C LEU A 368 -14.88 9.62 -22.95
N MET A 369 -15.07 10.20 -24.15
CA MET A 369 -16.37 10.26 -24.86
C MET A 369 -16.41 9.46 -26.17
N GLY A 370 -15.30 8.85 -26.60
CA GLY A 370 -15.18 8.21 -27.90
C GLY A 370 -14.94 9.20 -29.05
N ASP A 371 -15.30 8.81 -30.27
CA ASP A 371 -15.07 9.63 -31.47
C ASP A 371 -16.02 10.83 -31.61
N LEU A 372 -17.08 10.86 -30.83
CA LEU A 372 -18.10 11.93 -30.79
C LEU A 372 -17.72 13.06 -29.82
N TYR A 373 -16.44 13.42 -29.74
CA TYR A 373 -16.05 14.54 -28.88
C TYR A 373 -16.53 15.88 -29.45
N GLU A 374 -17.30 16.59 -28.67
CA GLU A 374 -17.84 17.90 -29.00
C GLU A 374 -16.82 19.01 -28.70
N THR A 375 -17.03 20.18 -29.28
CA THR A 375 -16.25 21.38 -28.98
C THR A 375 -16.68 22.05 -27.67
N GLU A 376 -17.73 21.55 -27.03
CA GLU A 376 -18.27 22.04 -25.77
C GLU A 376 -17.22 22.07 -24.64
N ILE A 377 -17.34 23.06 -23.74
CA ILE A 377 -16.51 23.16 -22.53
C ILE A 377 -16.91 22.03 -21.58
N LEU A 378 -15.99 21.12 -21.33
CA LEU A 378 -16.23 20.03 -20.40
C LEU A 378 -16.28 20.55 -18.96
N PRO A 379 -17.21 20.06 -18.13
CA PRO A 379 -17.16 20.31 -16.69
C PRO A 379 -15.90 19.69 -16.09
N CYS A 380 -15.24 20.47 -15.26
CA CYS A 380 -14.07 20.07 -14.49
C CYS A 380 -14.43 20.11 -13.00
N MET A 381 -14.03 19.09 -12.25
CA MET A 381 -14.26 19.03 -10.83
C MET A 381 -12.99 18.63 -10.08
N ILE A 382 -12.73 19.29 -8.96
CA ILE A 382 -11.65 18.90 -8.06
C ILE A 382 -12.26 18.45 -6.73
N PHE A 383 -11.88 17.25 -6.29
CA PHE A 383 -12.25 16.74 -4.99
C PHE A 383 -11.18 17.07 -3.96
N TYR A 384 -11.64 17.56 -2.82
CA TYR A 384 -10.80 17.93 -1.67
C TYR A 384 -11.25 17.21 -0.40
N PRO A 385 -10.36 16.93 0.55
CA PRO A 385 -10.76 16.48 1.88
C PRO A 385 -11.48 17.60 2.63
N ALA A 386 -12.59 17.26 3.30
CA ALA A 386 -13.37 18.22 4.09
C ALA A 386 -14.02 17.53 5.29
N ALA A 387 -14.10 18.24 6.44
CA ALA A 387 -14.76 17.73 7.63
C ALA A 387 -16.29 17.66 7.45
N ASP A 388 -16.86 18.62 6.72
CA ASP A 388 -18.26 18.75 6.38
C ASP A 388 -18.58 18.34 4.94
N GLY A 389 -17.68 17.59 4.31
CA GLY A 389 -17.85 17.06 2.95
C GLY A 389 -18.89 15.94 2.88
N ILE A 390 -19.16 15.50 1.65
CA ILE A 390 -20.05 14.35 1.41
C ILE A 390 -19.38 13.05 1.84
N GLU A 391 -20.16 12.12 2.38
CA GLU A 391 -19.74 10.77 2.74
C GLU A 391 -19.97 9.76 1.59
N PHE A 392 -21.06 9.99 0.84
CA PHE A 392 -21.49 9.10 -0.23
C PHE A 392 -21.93 9.93 -1.43
N PHE A 393 -21.66 9.45 -2.62
CA PHE A 393 -22.07 10.11 -3.85
C PHE A 393 -23.56 9.85 -4.17
N SER A 394 -24.25 10.88 -4.65
CA SER A 394 -25.61 10.83 -5.19
C SER A 394 -25.61 10.31 -6.64
N LYS A 395 -26.78 10.29 -7.29
CA LYS A 395 -26.89 9.77 -8.65
C LYS A 395 -26.14 10.66 -9.66
N ASN A 396 -26.14 11.96 -9.45
CA ASN A 396 -25.61 12.95 -10.37
C ASN A 396 -24.66 13.91 -9.64
N LEU A 397 -23.41 14.00 -10.07
CA LEU A 397 -22.40 14.82 -9.38
C LEU A 397 -22.67 16.32 -9.44
N LEU A 398 -23.16 16.81 -10.60
CA LEU A 398 -23.39 18.25 -10.76
C LEU A 398 -24.74 18.72 -10.19
N LEU A 399 -25.75 17.85 -10.20
CA LEU A 399 -27.11 18.26 -9.87
C LEU A 399 -27.48 17.98 -8.41
N ASP A 400 -26.96 16.89 -7.87
CA ASP A 400 -27.41 16.37 -6.59
C ASP A 400 -26.40 16.61 -5.45
N GLU A 401 -25.14 16.99 -5.78
CA GLU A 401 -24.10 17.23 -4.78
C GLU A 401 -23.93 18.72 -4.47
N PRO A 402 -23.49 19.09 -3.27
CA PRO A 402 -23.23 20.47 -2.88
C PRO A 402 -21.90 21.00 -3.49
N CYS A 403 -21.83 20.98 -4.83
CA CYS A 403 -20.68 21.44 -5.55
C CYS A 403 -20.59 22.98 -5.51
N GLU A 404 -19.38 23.49 -5.22
CA GLU A 404 -19.10 24.92 -5.28
C GLU A 404 -18.53 25.27 -6.67
N GLU A 405 -19.24 26.07 -7.47
CA GLU A 405 -18.71 26.59 -8.73
C GLU A 405 -17.67 27.67 -8.44
N ILE A 406 -16.54 27.62 -9.18
CA ILE A 406 -15.53 28.67 -9.12
C ILE A 406 -15.95 29.77 -10.09
N GLU A 407 -16.58 30.83 -9.59
CA GLU A 407 -17.23 31.89 -10.36
C GLU A 407 -16.37 32.49 -11.49
N THR A 408 -15.05 32.48 -11.34
CA THR A 408 -14.11 33.02 -12.36
C THR A 408 -13.85 32.07 -13.52
N TYR A 409 -14.36 30.85 -13.49
CA TYR A 409 -14.11 29.81 -14.50
C TYR A 409 -15.40 29.13 -14.93
N LEU A 410 -15.61 29.00 -16.21
CA LEU A 410 -16.79 28.34 -16.77
C LEU A 410 -16.78 26.83 -16.49
N ARG A 411 -17.85 26.31 -15.89
CA ARG A 411 -18.06 24.88 -15.60
C ARG A 411 -16.92 24.24 -14.82
N PHE A 412 -16.40 24.97 -13.84
CA PHE A 412 -15.34 24.48 -12.96
C PHE A 412 -15.83 24.41 -11.51
N TYR A 413 -15.77 23.22 -10.92
CA TYR A 413 -16.41 22.93 -9.62
C TYR A 413 -15.41 22.39 -8.62
N LYS A 414 -15.70 22.62 -7.34
CA LYS A 414 -15.03 22.01 -6.19
C LYS A 414 -16.04 21.22 -5.39
N LEU A 415 -15.60 20.09 -4.80
CA LEU A 415 -16.42 19.28 -3.92
C LEU A 415 -15.59 18.76 -2.75
N GLY A 416 -16.12 18.95 -1.53
CA GLY A 416 -15.51 18.39 -0.31
C GLY A 416 -15.92 16.93 -0.10
N ILE A 417 -14.94 16.07 0.12
CA ILE A 417 -15.14 14.66 0.47
C ILE A 417 -14.84 14.48 1.96
N ARG A 418 -15.81 13.97 2.71
CA ARG A 418 -15.64 13.70 4.13
C ARG A 418 -14.72 12.50 4.33
N LEU A 419 -13.70 12.72 5.17
CA LEU A 419 -12.81 11.65 5.57
C LEU A 419 -13.30 10.99 6.86
N PRO A 420 -13.14 9.67 7.01
CA PRO A 420 -13.50 9.00 8.24
C PRO A 420 -12.59 9.46 9.38
N ILE A 421 -13.19 9.84 10.50
CA ILE A 421 -12.50 10.27 11.71
C ILE A 421 -12.82 9.28 12.81
N GLN A 422 -11.81 8.87 13.59
CA GLN A 422 -12.03 8.05 14.77
C GLN A 422 -12.84 8.83 15.78
N SER A 423 -13.98 8.27 16.21
CA SER A 423 -14.72 8.82 17.34
C SER A 423 -13.78 8.79 18.55
N CYS A 424 -13.49 9.94 19.14
CA CYS A 424 -12.82 9.98 20.45
C CYS A 424 -13.70 9.20 21.43
N VAL A 425 -13.22 7.99 21.81
CA VAL A 425 -13.82 7.20 22.90
C VAL A 425 -13.25 7.69 24.21
#